data_5fab2959c418c22c9406a706dfa6dcc5
#
_entry.id   5fab2959c418c22c9406a706dfa6dcc5
#
_cell.length_a   1.000
_cell.length_b   1.000
_cell.length_c   1.000
_cell.angle_alpha   90.00
_cell.angle_beta   90.00
_cell.angle_gamma   90.00
#
_symmetry.space_group_name_H-M   'P 1'
#
loop_
_entity.id
_entity.type
_entity.pdbx_description
1 polymer ?
#
loop_
_entity_poly.entity_id
_entity_poly.type
_entity_poly.pdbx_seq_one_letter_code
_entity_poly.pdbx_strand_id
1 'polypeptide(L)'
;SVAYTILLYTQGSWGAAIGMTLLSIVIVLANLRSVRLVFAFANLRMQRMEDAVKWLNRIQTSQLWPNQRGYYHFLLGSVTMQHNLNEAESHLRKSLSLGLKRDHDKAAVKLNLAVCLSAKQDRKKAMVMIHEAKRLDTKGMLKNDIKQVEAMIKNPRVVQRGRR
;
A
#
# COMPACT_ATOMS: atom_id res chain seq x y z
N SER A 1 17.66 -15.45 -19.90
CA SER A 1 18.95 -15.37 -19.14
C SER A 1 19.49 -16.75 -18.75
N VAL A 2 18.64 -17.68 -18.32
CA VAL A 2 19.07 -19.05 -17.93
C VAL A 2 19.76 -19.79 -19.09
N ALA A 3 19.18 -19.73 -20.30
CA ALA A 3 19.77 -20.36 -21.48
C ALA A 3 21.17 -19.80 -21.81
N TYR A 4 21.36 -18.49 -21.66
CA TYR A 4 22.66 -17.84 -21.88
C TYR A 4 23.70 -18.23 -20.81
N THR A 5 23.29 -18.40 -19.56
CA THR A 5 24.15 -18.89 -18.48
C THR A 5 24.64 -20.31 -18.74
N ILE A 6 23.75 -21.20 -19.22
CA ILE A 6 24.11 -22.58 -19.59
C ILE A 6 25.12 -22.58 -20.75
N LEU A 7 24.93 -21.72 -21.74
CA LEU A 7 25.84 -21.56 -22.88
C LEU A 7 27.24 -21.09 -22.46
N LEU A 8 27.34 -20.16 -21.50
CA LEU A 8 28.62 -19.74 -20.94
C LEU A 8 29.36 -20.83 -20.17
N TYR A 9 28.63 -21.72 -19.47
CA TYR A 9 29.23 -22.89 -18.82
C TYR A 9 29.83 -23.86 -19.82
N THR A 10 29.15 -24.11 -20.96
CA THR A 10 29.64 -25.04 -22.00
C THR A 10 30.85 -24.48 -22.77
N GLN A 11 31.02 -23.14 -22.82
CA GLN A 11 32.17 -22.50 -23.49
C GLN A 11 33.42 -22.33 -22.60
N GLY A 12 33.40 -22.85 -21.36
CA GLY A 12 34.54 -22.82 -20.45
C GLY A 12 34.85 -21.45 -19.83
N SER A 13 33.97 -20.45 -19.99
CA SER A 13 34.11 -19.10 -19.40
C SER A 13 33.54 -19.07 -17.97
N TRP A 14 34.16 -19.83 -17.08
CA TRP A 14 33.67 -20.05 -15.70
C TRP A 14 33.41 -18.76 -14.90
N GLY A 15 34.29 -17.74 -15.04
CA GLY A 15 34.14 -16.48 -14.34
C GLY A 15 32.87 -15.70 -14.76
N ALA A 16 32.58 -15.67 -16.06
CA ALA A 16 31.36 -15.02 -16.57
C ALA A 16 30.09 -15.77 -16.15
N ALA A 17 30.13 -17.12 -16.17
CA ALA A 17 29.01 -17.95 -15.75
C ALA A 17 28.69 -17.77 -14.25
N ILE A 18 29.70 -17.73 -13.37
CA ILE A 18 29.53 -17.46 -11.93
C ILE A 18 28.96 -16.05 -11.71
N GLY A 19 29.48 -15.03 -12.42
CA GLY A 19 28.99 -13.68 -12.33
C GLY A 19 27.51 -13.54 -12.71
N MET A 20 27.08 -14.21 -13.80
CA MET A 20 25.68 -14.21 -14.24
C MET A 20 24.74 -14.95 -13.29
N THR A 21 25.19 -16.07 -12.69
CA THR A 21 24.41 -16.78 -11.66
C THR A 21 24.22 -15.93 -10.40
N LEU A 22 25.28 -15.30 -9.90
CA LEU A 22 25.17 -14.40 -8.76
C LEU A 22 24.25 -13.21 -9.05
N LEU A 23 24.37 -12.59 -10.22
CA LEU A 23 23.49 -11.52 -10.65
C LEU A 23 22.00 -11.97 -10.70
N SER A 24 21.74 -13.16 -11.25
CA SER A 24 20.40 -13.74 -11.31
C SER A 24 19.83 -14.00 -9.91
N ILE A 25 20.62 -14.49 -8.98
CA ILE A 25 20.23 -14.70 -7.57
C ILE A 25 19.87 -13.36 -6.92
N VAL A 26 20.70 -12.33 -7.10
CA VAL A 26 20.44 -10.97 -6.55
C VAL A 26 19.14 -10.40 -7.11
N ILE A 27 18.88 -10.53 -8.41
CA ILE A 27 17.64 -10.08 -9.05
C ILE A 27 16.43 -10.84 -8.48
N VAL A 28 16.51 -12.16 -8.32
CA VAL A 28 15.44 -12.98 -7.73
C VAL A 28 15.18 -12.57 -6.29
N LEU A 29 16.22 -12.41 -5.47
CA LEU A 29 16.10 -11.98 -4.07
C LEU A 29 15.49 -10.56 -3.96
N ALA A 30 15.88 -9.65 -4.83
CA ALA A 30 15.30 -8.30 -4.89
C ALA A 30 13.82 -8.31 -5.25
N ASN A 31 13.41 -9.19 -6.19
CA ASN A 31 12.01 -9.37 -6.56
C ASN A 31 11.18 -10.01 -5.43
N LEU A 32 11.71 -11.01 -4.73
CA LEU A 32 11.02 -11.66 -3.61
C LEU A 32 10.69 -10.69 -2.47
N ARG A 33 11.51 -9.65 -2.24
CA ARG A 33 11.23 -8.57 -1.26
C ARG A 33 9.99 -7.75 -1.62
N SER A 34 9.76 -7.49 -2.90
CA SER A 34 8.59 -6.75 -3.39
C SER A 34 7.31 -7.59 -3.41
N VAL A 35 7.45 -8.90 -3.63
CA VAL A 35 6.33 -9.84 -3.80
C VAL A 35 5.45 -9.91 -2.55
N ARG A 36 6.02 -9.86 -1.34
CA ARG A 36 5.24 -9.88 -0.09
C ARG A 36 4.28 -8.70 0.03
N LEU A 37 4.72 -7.49 -0.37
CA LEU A 37 3.85 -6.30 -0.40
C LEU A 37 2.73 -6.44 -1.43
N VAL A 38 3.03 -7.04 -2.58
CA VAL A 38 2.04 -7.29 -3.65
C VAL A 38 0.98 -8.28 -3.16
N PHE A 39 1.38 -9.37 -2.49
CA PHE A 39 0.42 -10.31 -1.90
C PHE A 39 -0.43 -9.69 -0.79
N ALA A 40 0.17 -8.87 0.09
CA ALA A 40 -0.59 -8.14 1.09
C ALA A 40 -1.63 -7.21 0.45
N PHE A 41 -1.24 -6.47 -0.59
CA PHE A 41 -2.14 -5.60 -1.34
C PHE A 41 -3.26 -6.36 -2.06
N ALA A 42 -2.93 -7.47 -2.72
CA ALA A 42 -3.91 -8.30 -3.42
C ALA A 42 -4.96 -8.85 -2.45
N ASN A 43 -4.53 -9.35 -1.28
CA ASN A 43 -5.44 -9.84 -0.24
C ASN A 43 -6.30 -8.71 0.33
N LEU A 44 -5.74 -7.52 0.54
CA LEU A 44 -6.50 -6.35 0.99
C LEU A 44 -7.59 -5.97 -0.04
N ARG A 45 -7.24 -5.98 -1.34
CA ARG A 45 -8.19 -5.69 -2.43
C ARG A 45 -9.30 -6.73 -2.54
N MET A 46 -9.00 -8.00 -2.21
CA MET A 46 -9.97 -9.10 -2.14
C MET A 46 -10.76 -9.14 -0.83
N GLN A 47 -10.61 -8.11 0.03
CA GLN A 47 -11.22 -8.03 1.36
C GLN A 47 -10.83 -9.17 2.31
N ARG A 48 -9.74 -9.89 2.02
CA ARG A 48 -9.16 -10.92 2.89
C ARG A 48 -8.19 -10.28 3.89
N MET A 49 -8.76 -9.62 4.90
CA MET A 49 -7.97 -8.80 5.85
C MET A 49 -6.99 -9.63 6.66
N GLU A 50 -7.41 -10.82 7.14
CA GLU A 50 -6.56 -11.69 7.94
C GLU A 50 -5.31 -12.15 7.19
N ASP A 51 -5.47 -12.52 5.92
CA ASP A 51 -4.35 -12.94 5.08
C ASP A 51 -3.43 -11.76 4.75
N ALA A 52 -3.99 -10.57 4.52
CA ALA A 52 -3.19 -9.36 4.36
C ALA A 52 -2.34 -9.07 5.59
N VAL A 53 -2.89 -9.19 6.81
CA VAL A 53 -2.15 -9.04 8.08
C VAL A 53 -1.03 -10.07 8.19
N LYS A 54 -1.29 -11.35 7.89
CA LYS A 54 -0.26 -12.41 7.92
C LYS A 54 0.93 -12.08 7.03
N TRP A 55 0.66 -11.56 5.81
CA TRP A 55 1.73 -11.16 4.89
C TRP A 55 2.48 -9.92 5.37
N LEU A 56 1.77 -8.91 5.92
CA LEU A 56 2.39 -7.70 6.46
C LEU A 56 3.29 -8.00 7.66
N ASN A 57 2.87 -8.88 8.57
CA ASN A 57 3.65 -9.26 9.75
C ASN A 57 4.95 -10.02 9.42
N ARG A 58 5.02 -10.64 8.24
CA ARG A 58 6.24 -11.30 7.75
C ARG A 58 7.26 -10.33 7.14
N ILE A 59 6.92 -9.05 7.05
CA ILE A 59 7.77 -8.03 6.45
C ILE A 59 8.53 -7.30 7.56
N GLN A 60 9.85 -7.40 7.52
CA GLN A 60 10.71 -6.56 8.36
C GLN A 60 10.93 -5.20 7.66
N THR A 61 10.56 -4.12 8.33
CA THR A 61 10.65 -2.75 7.77
C THR A 61 12.09 -2.34 7.43
N SER A 62 13.09 -2.88 8.15
CA SER A 62 14.51 -2.69 7.87
C SER A 62 14.93 -3.24 6.51
N GLN A 63 14.24 -4.26 6.02
CA GLN A 63 14.52 -4.90 4.73
C GLN A 63 13.85 -4.20 3.55
N LEU A 64 12.93 -3.26 3.79
CA LEU A 64 12.23 -2.54 2.73
C LEU A 64 13.09 -1.40 2.17
N TRP A 65 13.01 -1.21 0.86
CA TRP A 65 13.56 -0.03 0.22
C TRP A 65 12.85 1.24 0.74
N PRO A 66 13.51 2.40 0.79
CA PRO A 66 12.90 3.64 1.26
C PRO A 66 11.52 3.91 0.63
N ASN A 67 11.41 3.72 -0.69
CA ASN A 67 10.17 3.92 -1.45
C ASN A 67 9.05 2.90 -1.12
N GLN A 68 9.40 1.75 -0.54
CA GLN A 68 8.44 0.71 -0.17
C GLN A 68 7.91 0.88 1.27
N ARG A 69 8.68 1.56 2.13
CA ARG A 69 8.29 1.80 3.53
C ARG A 69 6.99 2.60 3.62
N GLY A 70 6.86 3.65 2.79
CA GLY A 70 5.63 4.42 2.71
C GLY A 70 4.43 3.57 2.34
N TYR A 71 4.58 2.71 1.34
CA TYR A 71 3.53 1.81 0.89
C TYR A 71 3.18 0.73 1.92
N TYR A 72 4.17 0.18 2.62
CA TYR A 72 3.95 -0.74 3.73
C TYR A 72 3.08 -0.11 4.83
N HIS A 73 3.40 1.12 5.25
CA HIS A 73 2.60 1.84 6.24
C HIS A 73 1.20 2.19 5.73
N PHE A 74 1.02 2.45 4.43
CA PHE A 74 -0.31 2.59 3.83
C PHE A 74 -1.14 1.31 3.98
N LEU A 75 -0.60 0.15 3.62
CA LEU A 75 -1.30 -1.12 3.75
C LEU A 75 -1.61 -1.45 5.21
N LEU A 76 -0.64 -1.26 6.11
CA LEU A 76 -0.83 -1.50 7.54
C LEU A 76 -1.92 -0.60 8.13
N GLY A 77 -1.90 0.70 7.80
CA GLY A 77 -2.95 1.63 8.20
C GLY A 77 -4.33 1.23 7.67
N SER A 78 -4.41 0.78 6.41
CA SER A 78 -5.68 0.35 5.82
C SER A 78 -6.29 -0.88 6.52
N VAL A 79 -5.45 -1.83 6.94
CA VAL A 79 -5.91 -3.02 7.68
C VAL A 79 -6.30 -2.66 9.11
N THR A 80 -5.50 -1.83 9.78
CA THR A 80 -5.72 -1.44 11.18
C THR A 80 -6.96 -0.58 11.37
N MET A 81 -7.47 0.09 10.30
CA MET A 81 -8.70 0.90 10.37
C MET A 81 -9.92 0.17 10.93
N GLN A 82 -9.99 -1.16 10.80
CA GLN A 82 -11.12 -1.95 11.29
C GLN A 82 -11.09 -2.15 12.81
N HIS A 83 -9.90 -2.09 13.42
CA HIS A 83 -9.68 -2.42 14.81
C HIS A 83 -9.27 -1.22 15.66
N ASN A 84 -8.41 -0.36 15.13
CA ASN A 84 -7.85 0.77 15.88
C ASN A 84 -7.63 2.00 14.98
N LEU A 85 -8.56 2.96 15.05
CA LEU A 85 -8.52 4.18 14.25
C LEU A 85 -7.33 5.10 14.59
N ASN A 86 -6.83 5.07 15.84
CA ASN A 86 -5.69 5.91 16.24
C ASN A 86 -4.40 5.39 15.63
N GLU A 87 -4.20 4.10 15.69
CA GLU A 87 -3.06 3.42 15.11
C GLU A 87 -3.09 3.50 13.58
N ALA A 88 -4.26 3.30 12.97
CA ALA A 88 -4.46 3.45 11.53
C ALA A 88 -4.08 4.87 11.06
N GLU A 89 -4.57 5.91 11.75
CA GLU A 89 -4.20 7.30 11.44
C GLU A 89 -2.69 7.52 11.54
N SER A 90 -2.04 7.00 12.58
CA SER A 90 -0.58 7.10 12.75
C SER A 90 0.16 6.47 11.57
N HIS A 91 -0.23 5.27 11.15
CA HIS A 91 0.37 4.58 10.02
C HIS A 91 0.13 5.31 8.70
N LEU A 92 -1.09 5.80 8.46
CA LEU A 92 -1.42 6.57 7.24
C LEU A 92 -0.63 7.88 7.16
N ARG A 93 -0.47 8.61 8.27
CA ARG A 93 0.37 9.82 8.33
C ARG A 93 1.85 9.48 8.10
N LYS A 94 2.34 8.40 8.69
CA LYS A 94 3.71 7.92 8.48
C LYS A 94 3.94 7.51 7.02
N SER A 95 2.94 6.93 6.36
CA SER A 95 3.00 6.62 4.93
C SER A 95 3.23 7.88 4.09
N LEU A 96 2.52 8.98 4.37
CA LEU A 96 2.70 10.25 3.67
C LEU A 96 4.06 10.90 3.96
N SER A 97 4.54 10.84 5.21
CA SER A 97 5.84 11.43 5.59
C SER A 97 7.03 10.69 4.98
N LEU A 98 6.93 9.36 4.83
CA LEU A 98 7.95 8.55 4.15
C LEU A 98 7.93 8.71 2.63
N GLY A 99 6.85 9.28 2.09
CA GLY A 99 6.64 9.50 0.68
C GLY A 99 6.08 8.29 -0.06
N LEU A 100 5.18 8.57 -0.98
CA LEU A 100 4.60 7.61 -1.92
C LEU A 100 4.94 8.05 -3.34
N LYS A 101 5.32 7.11 -4.19
CA LYS A 101 5.79 7.41 -5.55
C LYS A 101 4.66 7.88 -6.46
N ARG A 102 3.45 7.33 -6.32
CA ARG A 102 2.32 7.59 -7.21
C ARG A 102 1.30 8.50 -6.52
N ASP A 103 0.79 9.49 -7.26
CA ASP A 103 -0.24 10.40 -6.74
C ASP A 103 -1.55 9.68 -6.44
N HIS A 104 -1.89 8.63 -7.20
CA HIS A 104 -3.01 7.74 -6.87
C HIS A 104 -2.88 7.11 -5.48
N ASP A 105 -1.70 6.63 -5.09
CA ASP A 105 -1.48 6.05 -3.76
C ASP A 105 -1.60 7.12 -2.67
N LYS A 106 -1.09 8.34 -2.91
CA LYS A 106 -1.26 9.49 -2.01
C LYS A 106 -2.74 9.85 -1.85
N ALA A 107 -3.50 9.84 -2.96
CA ALA A 107 -4.93 10.10 -2.94
C ALA A 107 -5.68 9.05 -2.10
N ALA A 108 -5.35 7.76 -2.26
CA ALA A 108 -5.93 6.67 -1.49
C ALA A 108 -5.62 6.80 0.02
N VAL A 109 -4.37 7.14 0.39
CA VAL A 109 -4.01 7.39 1.80
C VAL A 109 -4.80 8.55 2.39
N LYS A 110 -4.95 9.66 1.65
CA LYS A 110 -5.74 10.81 2.12
C LYS A 110 -7.23 10.48 2.24
N LEU A 111 -7.76 9.65 1.35
CA LEU A 111 -9.13 9.14 1.46
C LEU A 111 -9.32 8.30 2.73
N ASN A 112 -8.40 7.38 3.03
CA ASN A 112 -8.43 6.58 4.25
C ASN A 112 -8.29 7.44 5.51
N LEU A 113 -7.43 8.48 5.47
CA LEU A 113 -7.33 9.47 6.56
C LEU A 113 -8.64 10.23 6.76
N ALA A 114 -9.34 10.58 5.68
CA ALA A 114 -10.65 11.23 5.78
C ALA A 114 -11.68 10.32 6.47
N VAL A 115 -11.66 9.03 6.20
CA VAL A 115 -12.51 8.04 6.89
C VAL A 115 -12.17 7.97 8.37
N CYS A 116 -10.88 7.86 8.75
CA CYS A 116 -10.44 7.84 10.15
C CYS A 116 -10.86 9.10 10.89
N LEU A 117 -10.63 10.29 10.31
CA LEU A 117 -10.98 11.58 10.92
C LEU A 117 -12.50 11.76 11.05
N SER A 118 -13.27 11.31 10.06
CA SER A 118 -14.74 11.33 10.12
C SER A 118 -15.27 10.45 11.25
N ALA A 119 -14.71 9.26 11.42
CA ALA A 119 -15.07 8.36 12.51
C ALA A 119 -14.74 8.94 13.90
N LYS A 120 -13.68 9.77 13.97
CA LYS A 120 -13.31 10.55 15.17
C LYS A 120 -14.10 11.88 15.33
N GLN A 121 -15.13 12.11 14.53
CA GLN A 121 -15.97 13.32 14.56
C GLN A 121 -15.24 14.61 14.08
N ASP A 122 -14.02 14.54 13.57
CA ASP A 122 -13.30 15.70 13.02
C ASP A 122 -13.64 15.92 11.54
N ARG A 123 -14.87 16.36 11.30
CA ARG A 123 -15.41 16.56 9.94
C ARG A 123 -14.65 17.61 9.15
N LYS A 124 -14.16 18.67 9.83
CA LYS A 124 -13.43 19.75 9.15
C LYS A 124 -12.14 19.19 8.52
N LYS A 125 -11.31 18.49 9.30
CA LYS A 125 -10.09 17.88 8.79
C LYS A 125 -10.38 16.77 7.78
N ALA A 126 -11.44 15.96 7.99
CA ALA A 126 -11.85 14.93 7.03
C ALA A 126 -12.16 15.55 5.65
N MET A 127 -12.90 16.67 5.60
CA MET A 127 -13.19 17.36 4.34
C MET A 127 -11.94 17.91 3.65
N VAL A 128 -10.97 18.44 4.41
CA VAL A 128 -9.67 18.86 3.85
C VAL A 128 -8.98 17.68 3.16
N MET A 129 -8.92 16.51 3.82
CA MET A 129 -8.33 15.30 3.22
C MET A 129 -9.06 14.86 1.95
N ILE A 130 -10.39 14.97 1.89
CA ILE A 130 -11.18 14.70 0.68
C ILE A 130 -10.81 15.64 -0.47
N HIS A 131 -10.70 16.95 -0.21
CA HIS A 131 -10.32 17.91 -1.23
C HIS A 131 -8.91 17.62 -1.77
N GLU A 132 -7.99 17.29 -0.91
CA GLU A 132 -6.63 16.93 -1.30
C GLU A 132 -6.59 15.62 -2.09
N ALA A 133 -7.38 14.61 -1.71
CA ALA A 133 -7.51 13.36 -2.45
C ALA A 133 -8.06 13.59 -3.87
N LYS A 134 -9.11 14.43 -4.01
CA LYS A 134 -9.66 14.83 -5.32
C LYS A 134 -8.61 15.46 -6.23
N ARG A 135 -7.78 16.36 -5.67
CA ARG A 135 -6.74 17.05 -6.43
C ARG A 135 -5.66 16.09 -6.95
N LEU A 136 -5.36 15.03 -6.18
CA LEU A 136 -4.35 14.03 -6.52
C LEU A 136 -4.87 12.94 -7.47
N ASP A 137 -6.18 12.66 -7.46
CA ASP A 137 -6.81 11.66 -8.31
C ASP A 137 -7.09 12.21 -9.72
N THR A 138 -6.03 12.60 -10.43
CA THR A 138 -6.12 13.17 -11.78
C THR A 138 -6.74 12.21 -12.80
N LYS A 139 -6.61 10.90 -12.58
CA LYS A 139 -7.17 9.85 -13.46
C LYS A 139 -8.61 9.46 -13.09
N GLY A 140 -9.16 10.00 -12.01
CA GLY A 140 -10.53 9.70 -11.57
C GLY A 140 -10.75 8.27 -11.10
N MET A 141 -9.69 7.52 -10.78
CA MET A 141 -9.78 6.11 -10.36
C MET A 141 -10.47 5.93 -9.01
N LEU A 142 -10.40 6.94 -8.13
CA LEU A 142 -11.02 6.97 -6.80
C LEU A 142 -12.29 7.83 -6.76
N LYS A 143 -12.80 8.29 -7.90
CA LYS A 143 -13.91 9.24 -7.98
C LYS A 143 -15.16 8.75 -7.24
N ASN A 144 -15.49 7.48 -7.36
CA ASN A 144 -16.67 6.89 -6.72
C ASN A 144 -16.46 6.76 -5.21
N ASP A 145 -15.30 6.29 -4.79
CA ASP A 145 -14.95 6.12 -3.36
C ASP A 145 -14.91 7.49 -2.66
N ILE A 146 -14.33 8.49 -3.30
CA ILE A 146 -14.28 9.87 -2.81
C ILE A 146 -15.70 10.43 -2.64
N LYS A 147 -16.59 10.25 -3.63
CA LYS A 147 -17.98 10.68 -3.53
C LYS A 147 -18.72 9.99 -2.38
N GLN A 148 -18.49 8.69 -2.21
CA GLN A 148 -19.12 7.92 -1.13
C GLN A 148 -18.67 8.41 0.24
N VAL A 149 -17.35 8.58 0.45
CA VAL A 149 -16.81 9.09 1.72
C VAL A 149 -17.25 10.53 1.98
N GLU A 150 -17.28 11.38 0.96
CA GLU A 150 -17.78 12.76 1.10
C GLU A 150 -19.26 12.78 1.52
N ALA A 151 -20.11 11.93 0.94
CA ALA A 151 -21.52 11.80 1.33
C ALA A 151 -21.66 11.31 2.77
N MET A 152 -20.82 10.35 3.20
CA MET A 152 -20.79 9.87 4.59
C MET A 152 -20.44 10.99 5.58
N ILE A 153 -19.46 11.84 5.23
CA ILE A 153 -19.04 12.95 6.09
C ILE A 153 -20.14 14.01 6.19
N LYS A 154 -20.81 14.32 5.07
CA LYS A 154 -21.90 15.32 5.03
C LYS A 154 -23.17 14.83 5.73
N ASN A 155 -23.54 13.54 5.55
CA ASN A 155 -24.79 12.96 6.06
C ASN A 155 -24.54 11.73 6.95
N PRO A 156 -24.08 11.89 8.20
CA PRO A 156 -23.75 10.75 9.07
C PRO A 156 -24.96 9.91 9.47
N ARG A 157 -26.17 10.44 9.35
CA ARG A 157 -27.41 9.71 9.72
C ARG A 157 -27.77 8.56 8.74
N VAL A 158 -27.26 8.58 7.51
CA VAL A 158 -27.56 7.56 6.49
C VAL A 158 -26.79 6.26 6.77
N VAL A 159 -25.61 6.33 7.38
CA VAL A 159 -24.73 5.17 7.66
C VAL A 159 -25.29 4.29 8.80
N GLN A 160 -26.01 4.87 9.76
CA GLN A 160 -26.58 4.10 10.88
C GLN A 160 -27.81 3.26 10.48
N ARG A 161 -28.51 3.59 9.39
CA ARG A 161 -29.71 2.84 8.93
C ARG A 161 -29.38 1.53 8.19
N GLY A 162 -28.18 1.36 7.66
CA GLY A 162 -27.77 0.16 6.93
C GLY A 162 -27.16 -0.95 7.80
N ARG A 163 -27.11 -0.76 9.13
CA ARG A 163 -26.55 -1.73 10.11
C ARG A 163 -27.60 -2.38 11.01
N ARG A 164 -28.87 -2.26 10.67
CA ARG A 164 -29.94 -2.99 11.33
C ARG A 164 -30.47 -4.10 10.45
#